data_f7e0d09f8d1d81c7f613cdd0de910006
#
_entry.id   f7e0d09f8d1d81c7f613cdd0de910006
#
_cell.length_a   1.000
_cell.length_b   1.000
_cell.length_c   1.000
_cell.angle_alpha   90.00
_cell.angle_beta   90.00
_cell.angle_gamma   90.00
#
_symmetry.space_group_name_H-M   'P 1'
#
loop_
_entity.id
_entity.type
_entity.pdbx_description
1 polymer ?
#
loop_
_entity_poly.entity_id
_entity_poly.type
_entity_poly.pdbx_seq_one_letter_code
_entity_poly.pdbx_strand_id
1 'polypeptide(L)'
;MVNEKKTTRFLAGFRGTQGEWDWETAVLHSKATSNDVTLNRISNTLLQEALYDSTPAAFNIFSIDSNNIERALVDVYRNDESELSLWDFKAIDEEFFSLPAGPVAMLVGFEYRKESYADDRDPRLDGTIAFVADNGGTFPFVGDVLGSSPTTDASGSKNTISVFT
;
A
#
# COMPACT_ATOMS: atom_id res chain seq x y z
N MET A 1 -14.73 -11.69 2.81
CA MET A 1 -13.50 -10.87 2.77
C MET A 1 -12.48 -11.49 3.70
N VAL A 2 -11.30 -11.75 3.21
CA VAL A 2 -10.15 -12.24 3.99
C VAL A 2 -9.09 -11.14 3.95
N ASN A 3 -8.62 -10.74 5.13
CA ASN A 3 -7.61 -9.68 5.25
C ASN A 3 -6.46 -10.20 6.11
N GLU A 4 -5.26 -10.17 5.57
CA GLU A 4 -4.02 -10.50 6.27
C GLU A 4 -3.12 -9.28 6.32
N LYS A 5 -2.78 -8.83 7.54
CA LYS A 5 -1.87 -7.72 7.77
C LYS A 5 -0.65 -8.19 8.52
N LYS A 6 0.53 -7.84 8.01
CA LYS A 6 1.80 -8.19 8.63
C LYS A 6 2.68 -6.95 8.70
N THR A 7 3.27 -6.72 9.88
CA THR A 7 4.24 -5.65 10.07
C THR A 7 5.50 -6.23 10.70
N THR A 8 6.64 -5.91 10.12
CA THR A 8 7.96 -6.25 10.65
C THR A 8 8.72 -4.96 10.89
N ARG A 9 9.32 -4.82 12.06
CA ARG A 9 10.11 -3.64 12.41
C ARG A 9 11.42 -4.05 13.08
N PHE A 10 12.49 -3.46 12.61
CA PHE A 10 13.83 -3.57 13.21
C PHE A 10 14.30 -2.18 13.60
N LEU A 11 14.80 -2.05 14.83
CA LEU A 11 15.39 -0.82 15.35
C LEU A 11 16.67 -1.17 16.11
N ALA A 12 17.77 -0.53 15.77
CA ALA A 12 19.01 -0.62 16.53
C ALA A 12 19.63 0.77 16.64
N GLY A 13 20.19 1.06 17.81
CA GLY A 13 20.84 2.35 18.05
C GLY A 13 22.02 2.21 18.98
N PHE A 14 22.89 3.20 18.90
CA PHE A 14 24.06 3.35 19.74
C PHE A 14 24.11 4.77 20.28
N ARG A 15 24.69 4.93 21.45
CA ARG A 15 24.96 6.20 22.06
C ARG A 15 26.29 6.15 22.81
N GLY A 16 26.94 7.28 22.91
CA GLY A 16 28.21 7.39 23.62
C GLY A 16 28.62 8.83 23.81
N THR A 17 29.72 9.00 24.51
CA THR A 17 30.37 10.30 24.75
C THR A 17 31.76 10.28 24.15
N GLN A 18 32.12 11.33 23.43
CA GLN A 18 33.47 11.56 22.85
C GLN A 18 33.95 12.97 23.18
N GLY A 19 34.82 13.06 24.16
CA GLY A 19 35.19 14.37 24.72
C GLY A 19 34.02 15.04 25.44
N GLU A 20 33.64 16.24 25.01
CA GLU A 20 32.51 17.01 25.54
C GLU A 20 31.18 16.76 24.73
N TRP A 21 31.28 15.93 23.68
CA TRP A 21 30.14 15.61 22.83
C TRP A 21 29.44 14.33 23.27
N ASP A 22 28.17 14.42 23.55
CA ASP A 22 27.29 13.26 23.65
C ASP A 22 26.64 13.02 22.29
N TRP A 23 26.71 11.78 21.82
CA TRP A 23 26.17 11.41 20.52
C TRP A 23 25.25 10.18 20.58
N GLU A 24 24.30 10.15 19.68
CA GLU A 24 23.48 8.98 19.44
C GLU A 24 23.22 8.80 17.93
N THR A 25 23.04 7.56 17.54
CA THR A 25 22.66 7.18 16.19
C THR A 25 21.75 5.98 16.23
N ALA A 26 20.79 5.94 15.32
CA ALA A 26 19.88 4.82 15.20
C ALA A 26 19.58 4.49 13.74
N VAL A 27 19.32 3.20 13.49
CA VAL A 27 18.80 2.71 12.22
C VAL A 27 17.44 2.04 12.48
N LEU A 28 16.47 2.37 11.64
CA LEU A 28 15.15 1.79 11.64
C LEU A 28 14.86 1.23 10.25
N HIS A 29 14.34 0.01 10.22
CA HIS A 29 13.68 -0.54 9.03
C HIS A 29 12.32 -1.09 9.42
N SER A 30 11.29 -0.71 8.70
CA SER A 30 9.91 -1.16 8.91
C SER A 30 9.27 -1.51 7.59
N LYS A 31 8.64 -2.67 7.51
CA LYS A 31 7.87 -3.13 6.37
C LYS A 31 6.49 -3.56 6.83
N ALA A 32 5.45 -3.04 6.18
CA ALA A 32 4.07 -3.44 6.41
C ALA A 32 3.45 -3.91 5.09
N THR A 33 2.73 -5.02 5.15
CA THR A 33 1.97 -5.59 4.04
C THR A 33 0.52 -5.79 4.45
N SER A 34 -0.40 -5.56 3.52
CA SER A 34 -1.82 -5.87 3.68
C SER A 34 -2.29 -6.59 2.44
N ASN A 35 -2.74 -7.84 2.62
CA ASN A 35 -3.28 -8.66 1.54
C ASN A 35 -4.77 -8.82 1.80
N ASP A 36 -5.58 -8.21 0.95
CA ASP A 36 -7.02 -8.24 1.02
C ASP A 36 -7.58 -9.08 -0.13
N VAL A 37 -8.38 -10.10 0.20
CA VAL A 37 -9.14 -10.87 -0.80
C VAL A 37 -10.63 -10.71 -0.53
N THR A 38 -11.34 -10.18 -1.52
CA THR A 38 -12.80 -10.09 -1.50
C THR A 38 -13.37 -11.20 -2.34
N LEU A 39 -14.07 -12.11 -1.67
CA LEU A 39 -14.64 -13.30 -2.28
C LEU A 39 -16.00 -13.00 -2.92
N ASN A 40 -16.36 -13.83 -3.91
CA ASN A 40 -17.69 -13.87 -4.50
C ASN A 40 -18.17 -12.51 -5.06
N ARG A 41 -17.27 -11.78 -5.72
CA ARG A 41 -17.64 -10.58 -6.46
C ARG A 41 -18.19 -10.99 -7.83
N ILE A 42 -19.12 -10.23 -8.36
CA ILE A 42 -19.70 -10.51 -9.68
C ILE A 42 -18.80 -9.84 -10.75
N SER A 43 -18.33 -10.65 -11.70
CA SER A 43 -17.71 -10.18 -12.92
C SER A 43 -18.78 -9.82 -13.95
N ASN A 44 -18.73 -8.60 -14.47
CA ASN A 44 -19.65 -8.13 -15.52
C ASN A 44 -19.49 -8.97 -16.80
N THR A 45 -18.27 -9.31 -17.19
CA THR A 45 -17.98 -10.12 -18.37
C THR A 45 -18.55 -11.53 -18.23
N LEU A 46 -18.26 -12.21 -17.12
CA LEU A 46 -18.76 -13.57 -16.88
C LEU A 46 -20.27 -13.60 -16.67
N LEU A 47 -20.84 -12.56 -16.06
CA LEU A 47 -22.28 -12.43 -15.93
C LEU A 47 -22.96 -12.27 -17.29
N GLN A 48 -22.40 -11.44 -18.19
CA GLN A 48 -22.90 -11.29 -19.55
C GLN A 48 -22.83 -12.62 -20.32
N GLU A 49 -21.70 -13.33 -20.26
CA GLU A 49 -21.56 -14.66 -20.86
C GLU A 49 -22.59 -15.65 -20.31
N ALA A 50 -22.81 -15.66 -19.00
CA ALA A 50 -23.78 -16.56 -18.37
C ALA A 50 -25.25 -16.22 -18.73
N LEU A 51 -25.56 -14.93 -18.95
CA LEU A 51 -26.90 -14.49 -19.39
C LEU A 51 -27.20 -14.86 -20.84
N TYR A 52 -26.18 -14.85 -21.72
CA TYR A 52 -26.36 -15.16 -23.14
C TYR A 52 -26.12 -16.63 -23.47
N ASP A 53 -25.80 -17.45 -22.47
CA ASP A 53 -25.70 -18.90 -22.66
C ASP A 53 -27.09 -19.50 -22.98
N SER A 54 -27.20 -20.25 -24.08
CA SER A 54 -28.44 -20.92 -24.50
C SER A 54 -28.58 -22.34 -23.94
N THR A 55 -27.66 -22.77 -23.08
CA THR A 55 -27.67 -24.10 -22.46
C THR A 55 -28.37 -24.09 -21.08
N PRO A 56 -28.62 -25.24 -20.48
CA PRO A 56 -29.11 -25.32 -19.09
C PRO A 56 -28.17 -24.74 -18.06
N ALA A 57 -26.92 -24.43 -18.44
CA ALA A 57 -25.93 -23.78 -17.58
C ALA A 57 -26.08 -22.23 -17.57
N ALA A 58 -27.00 -21.67 -18.33
CA ALA A 58 -27.28 -20.23 -18.34
C ALA A 58 -27.60 -19.68 -16.94
N PHE A 59 -27.24 -18.43 -16.67
CA PHE A 59 -27.74 -17.75 -15.48
C PHE A 59 -29.25 -17.46 -15.63
N ASN A 60 -30.03 -18.04 -14.73
CA ASN A 60 -31.47 -17.85 -14.72
C ASN A 60 -31.91 -16.93 -13.58
N ILE A 61 -32.18 -15.67 -13.91
CA ILE A 61 -32.65 -14.66 -12.95
C ILE A 61 -33.99 -14.95 -12.31
N PHE A 62 -34.78 -15.86 -12.89
CA PHE A 62 -36.12 -16.25 -12.39
C PHE A 62 -36.11 -17.51 -11.52
N SER A 63 -34.93 -18.15 -11.36
CA SER A 63 -34.80 -19.33 -10.52
C SER A 63 -34.10 -18.97 -9.21
N ILE A 64 -34.65 -19.41 -8.09
CA ILE A 64 -34.07 -19.21 -6.76
C ILE A 64 -33.11 -20.35 -6.42
N ASP A 65 -33.45 -21.58 -6.80
CA ASP A 65 -32.73 -22.78 -6.32
C ASP A 65 -31.57 -23.23 -7.23
N SER A 66 -31.58 -22.81 -8.50
CA SER A 66 -30.55 -23.20 -9.48
C SER A 66 -30.36 -22.09 -10.52
N ASN A 67 -29.87 -20.97 -10.10
CA ASN A 67 -29.67 -19.82 -10.98
C ASN A 67 -28.31 -19.77 -11.69
N ASN A 68 -27.37 -20.63 -11.31
CA ASN A 68 -26.01 -20.74 -11.87
C ASN A 68 -25.18 -19.43 -11.76
N ILE A 69 -25.45 -18.61 -10.73
CA ILE A 69 -24.74 -17.34 -10.51
C ILE A 69 -23.23 -17.56 -10.23
N GLU A 70 -22.87 -18.72 -9.70
CA GLU A 70 -21.49 -19.07 -9.35
C GLU A 70 -20.53 -18.96 -10.55
N ARG A 71 -21.05 -19.08 -11.78
CA ARG A 71 -20.27 -18.88 -13.01
C ARG A 71 -19.78 -17.46 -13.21
N ALA A 72 -20.47 -16.49 -12.60
CA ALA A 72 -20.13 -15.07 -12.67
C ALA A 72 -19.36 -14.58 -11.46
N LEU A 73 -19.10 -15.47 -10.47
CA LEU A 73 -18.37 -15.10 -9.25
C LEU A 73 -16.87 -15.19 -9.46
N VAL A 74 -16.17 -14.19 -8.95
CA VAL A 74 -14.71 -14.10 -8.93
C VAL A 74 -14.24 -13.65 -7.56
N ASP A 75 -13.07 -14.10 -7.18
CA ASP A 75 -12.36 -13.58 -6.04
C ASP A 75 -11.34 -12.56 -6.56
N VAL A 76 -11.26 -11.42 -5.92
CA VAL A 76 -10.37 -10.33 -6.32
C VAL A 76 -9.49 -9.90 -5.16
N TYR A 77 -8.25 -9.57 -5.46
CA TYR A 77 -7.25 -9.21 -4.46
C TYR A 77 -6.84 -7.73 -4.54
N ARG A 78 -6.28 -7.28 -3.45
CA ARG A 78 -5.52 -6.05 -3.34
C ARG A 78 -4.36 -6.27 -2.38
N ASN A 79 -3.14 -6.00 -2.83
CA ASN A 79 -1.92 -6.14 -2.08
C ASN A 79 -1.30 -4.76 -1.88
N ASP A 80 -1.27 -4.31 -0.64
CA ASP A 80 -0.62 -3.06 -0.25
C ASP A 80 0.71 -3.38 0.44
N GLU A 81 1.75 -2.64 0.09
CA GLU A 81 3.04 -2.69 0.75
C GLU A 81 3.52 -1.29 1.08
N SER A 82 4.07 -1.10 2.28
CA SER A 82 4.77 0.12 2.65
C SER A 82 6.07 -0.21 3.37
N GLU A 83 7.12 0.56 3.06
CA GLU A 83 8.46 0.35 3.58
C GLU A 83 9.06 1.68 4.03
N LEU A 84 9.70 1.66 5.20
CA LEU A 84 10.42 2.79 5.77
C LEU A 84 11.80 2.34 6.20
N SER A 85 12.83 3.01 5.70
CA SER A 85 14.21 2.91 6.20
C SER A 85 14.66 4.28 6.66
N LEU A 86 15.20 4.35 7.86
CA LEU A 86 15.65 5.58 8.48
C LEU A 86 17.02 5.34 9.13
N TRP A 87 17.89 6.31 8.98
CA TRP A 87 19.13 6.44 9.75
C TRP A 87 19.22 7.86 10.26
N ASP A 88 19.45 7.99 11.54
CA ASP A 88 19.68 9.28 12.20
C ASP A 88 21.00 9.28 12.98
N PHE A 89 21.55 10.47 13.11
CA PHE A 89 22.69 10.78 13.95
C PHE A 89 22.47 12.16 14.56
N LYS A 90 22.75 12.30 15.85
CA LYS A 90 22.81 13.58 16.51
C LYS A 90 23.94 13.62 17.53
N ALA A 91 24.51 14.79 17.70
CA ALA A 91 25.51 15.05 18.73
C ALA A 91 25.26 16.41 19.36
N ILE A 92 25.45 16.49 20.67
CA ILE A 92 25.27 17.69 21.48
C ILE A 92 26.50 17.93 22.35
N ASP A 93 26.90 19.19 22.41
CA ASP A 93 27.85 19.71 23.38
C ASP A 93 27.13 20.82 24.17
N GLU A 94 26.99 20.61 25.48
CA GLU A 94 26.24 21.51 26.35
C GLU A 94 27.00 22.80 26.67
N GLU A 95 28.33 22.81 26.50
CA GLU A 95 29.22 23.93 26.81
C GLU A 95 30.21 24.24 25.65
N PHE A 96 29.71 24.19 24.40
CA PHE A 96 30.51 24.37 23.18
C PHE A 96 31.33 25.67 23.17
N PHE A 97 30.79 26.75 23.72
CA PHE A 97 31.52 27.96 24.06
C PHE A 97 30.83 28.78 25.16
N SER A 98 31.57 29.59 25.88
CA SER A 98 31.06 30.39 26.97
C SER A 98 30.93 31.87 26.57
N LEU A 99 29.77 32.45 26.85
CA LEU A 99 29.49 33.89 26.80
C LEU A 99 29.46 34.48 28.19
N PRO A 100 29.58 35.83 28.36
CA PRO A 100 29.43 36.49 29.66
C PRO A 100 28.07 36.20 30.36
N ALA A 101 27.07 35.77 29.56
CA ALA A 101 25.75 35.44 30.05
C ALA A 101 25.58 33.95 30.41
N GLY A 102 26.56 33.09 30.13
CA GLY A 102 26.56 31.66 30.41
C GLY A 102 27.03 30.78 29.21
N PRO A 103 27.11 29.46 29.42
CA PRO A 103 27.50 28.54 28.37
C PRO A 103 26.44 28.48 27.24
N VAL A 104 26.90 28.20 26.02
CA VAL A 104 26.10 28.02 24.84
C VAL A 104 26.26 26.57 24.38
N ALA A 105 25.14 25.85 24.33
CA ALA A 105 25.08 24.48 23.80
C ALA A 105 25.02 24.50 22.29
N MET A 106 25.59 23.46 21.67
CA MET A 106 25.48 23.21 20.25
C MET A 106 24.94 21.81 19.98
N LEU A 107 23.90 21.72 19.15
CA LEU A 107 23.36 20.46 18.64
C LEU A 107 23.62 20.39 17.14
N VAL A 108 24.12 19.25 16.66
CA VAL A 108 24.20 18.93 15.23
C VAL A 108 23.52 17.61 14.97
N GLY A 109 22.81 17.51 13.86
CA GLY A 109 22.10 16.30 13.53
C GLY A 109 21.95 16.09 12.03
N PHE A 110 21.79 14.82 11.70
CA PHE A 110 21.57 14.33 10.35
C PHE A 110 20.48 13.25 10.37
N GLU A 111 19.58 13.28 9.40
CA GLU A 111 18.59 12.23 9.17
C GLU A 111 18.56 11.87 7.68
N TYR A 112 18.60 10.59 7.39
CA TYR A 112 18.29 10.01 6.09
C TYR A 112 17.08 9.11 6.20
N ARG A 113 16.05 9.38 5.38
CA ARG A 113 14.79 8.62 5.35
C ARG A 113 14.49 8.20 3.92
N LYS A 114 14.18 6.93 3.75
CA LYS A 114 13.64 6.37 2.52
C LYS A 114 12.29 5.76 2.81
N GLU A 115 11.27 6.19 2.08
CA GLU A 115 9.91 5.70 2.15
C GLU A 115 9.49 5.17 0.79
N SER A 116 8.76 4.06 0.76
CA SER A 116 8.14 3.53 -0.44
C SER A 116 6.79 2.91 -0.13
N TYR A 117 5.92 2.94 -1.13
CA TYR A 117 4.65 2.23 -1.08
C TYR A 117 4.36 1.60 -2.45
N ALA A 118 3.57 0.53 -2.44
CA ALA A 118 3.00 -0.10 -3.61
C ALA A 118 1.57 -0.55 -3.28
N ASP A 119 0.64 -0.31 -4.22
CA ASP A 119 -0.75 -0.77 -4.21
C ASP A 119 -0.94 -1.55 -5.51
N ASP A 120 -1.02 -2.89 -5.40
CA ASP A 120 -1.19 -3.83 -6.51
C ASP A 120 -2.58 -4.44 -6.42
N ARG A 121 -3.36 -4.28 -7.46
CA ARG A 121 -4.76 -4.68 -7.53
C ARG A 121 -4.97 -5.77 -8.56
N ASP A 122 -6.01 -6.56 -8.32
CA ASP A 122 -6.48 -7.54 -9.29
C ASP A 122 -6.75 -6.86 -10.65
N PRO A 123 -6.36 -7.47 -11.79
CA PRO A 123 -6.61 -6.93 -13.13
C PRO A 123 -8.06 -6.59 -13.44
N ARG A 124 -9.00 -7.14 -12.70
CA ARG A 124 -10.42 -6.79 -12.79
C ARG A 124 -10.80 -5.53 -12.00
N LEU A 125 -9.90 -5.07 -11.11
CA LEU A 125 -10.08 -3.87 -10.31
C LEU A 125 -9.21 -2.70 -10.78
N ASP A 126 -8.07 -2.97 -11.43
CA ASP A 126 -7.13 -1.94 -11.89
C ASP A 126 -7.50 -1.34 -13.26
N GLY A 127 -8.42 -1.97 -13.97
CA GLY A 127 -8.86 -1.58 -15.31
C GLY A 127 -8.14 -2.30 -16.44
N THR A 128 -7.22 -3.22 -16.15
CA THR A 128 -6.56 -4.09 -17.17
C THR A 128 -7.60 -4.95 -17.87
N ILE A 129 -8.53 -5.53 -17.11
CA ILE A 129 -9.70 -6.24 -17.63
C ILE A 129 -10.89 -5.27 -17.58
N ALA A 130 -11.20 -4.66 -18.72
CA ALA A 130 -12.35 -3.77 -18.84
C ALA A 130 -13.57 -4.56 -19.33
N PHE A 131 -14.75 -4.21 -18.81
CA PHE A 131 -16.01 -4.75 -19.30
C PHE A 131 -16.34 -4.16 -20.68
N VAL A 132 -16.62 -5.03 -21.64
CA VAL A 132 -17.13 -4.69 -22.96
C VAL A 132 -18.54 -5.23 -23.09
N ALA A 133 -19.52 -4.34 -23.27
CA ALA A 133 -20.90 -4.73 -23.47
C ALA A 133 -21.09 -5.45 -24.82
N ASP A 134 -22.14 -6.27 -24.92
CA ASP A 134 -22.48 -7.05 -26.12
C ASP A 134 -22.62 -6.20 -27.40
N ASN A 135 -23.05 -4.95 -27.25
CA ASN A 135 -23.12 -3.99 -28.38
C ASN A 135 -21.75 -3.40 -28.77
N GLY A 136 -20.65 -3.89 -28.22
CA GLY A 136 -19.30 -3.38 -28.43
C GLY A 136 -18.99 -2.08 -27.69
N GLY A 137 -19.92 -1.58 -26.88
CA GLY A 137 -19.72 -0.37 -26.08
C GLY A 137 -18.75 -0.65 -24.91
N THR A 138 -17.72 0.17 -24.79
CA THR A 138 -16.91 0.26 -23.60
C THR A 138 -17.47 1.37 -22.73
N PHE A 139 -17.63 1.08 -21.45
CA PHE A 139 -18.05 2.10 -20.49
C PHE A 139 -16.78 2.61 -19.79
N PRO A 140 -16.34 3.84 -20.06
CA PRO A 140 -15.24 4.43 -19.31
C PRO A 140 -15.63 4.42 -17.81
N PHE A 141 -14.70 4.03 -16.97
CA PHE A 141 -14.87 3.91 -15.51
C PHE A 141 -15.68 2.71 -15.01
N VAL A 142 -16.04 1.78 -15.87
CA VAL A 142 -16.64 0.51 -15.44
C VAL A 142 -15.61 -0.59 -15.55
N GLY A 143 -15.11 -1.03 -14.40
CA GLY A 143 -14.29 -2.23 -14.30
C GLY A 143 -15.10 -3.49 -14.51
N ASP A 144 -14.43 -4.63 -14.63
CA ASP A 144 -15.09 -5.92 -14.77
C ASP A 144 -15.91 -6.31 -13.52
N VAL A 145 -15.54 -5.82 -12.34
CA VAL A 145 -16.25 -6.13 -11.09
C VAL A 145 -17.44 -5.22 -10.89
N LEU A 146 -18.62 -5.81 -10.82
CA LEU A 146 -19.89 -5.10 -10.65
C LEU A 146 -19.88 -4.21 -9.40
N GLY A 147 -20.24 -2.93 -9.57
CA GLY A 147 -20.29 -1.95 -8.49
C GLY A 147 -18.95 -1.44 -7.99
N SER A 148 -17.86 -1.66 -8.77
CA SER A 148 -16.56 -1.05 -8.52
C SER A 148 -16.17 -0.08 -9.63
N SER A 149 -15.38 0.92 -9.28
CA SER A 149 -14.70 1.79 -10.24
C SER A 149 -13.25 1.33 -10.38
N PRO A 150 -12.71 1.23 -11.61
CA PRO A 150 -11.31 0.89 -11.81
C PRO A 150 -10.40 1.91 -11.12
N THR A 151 -9.38 1.42 -10.48
CA THR A 151 -8.33 2.24 -9.89
C THR A 151 -7.01 1.55 -10.20
N THR A 152 -6.19 2.21 -11.01
CA THR A 152 -4.90 1.68 -11.44
C THR A 152 -3.97 1.43 -10.25
N ASP A 153 -3.08 0.49 -10.42
CA ASP A 153 -1.98 0.27 -9.49
C ASP A 153 -1.19 1.56 -9.27
N ALA A 154 -0.68 1.71 -8.08
CA ALA A 154 0.09 2.87 -7.70
C ALA A 154 1.32 2.46 -6.91
N SER A 155 2.44 3.09 -7.19
CA SER A 155 3.65 2.92 -6.40
C SER A 155 4.44 4.23 -6.37
N GLY A 156 5.23 4.38 -5.34
CA GLY A 156 6.08 5.56 -5.21
C GLY A 156 7.17 5.37 -4.18
N SER A 157 8.21 6.17 -4.31
CA SER A 157 9.28 6.23 -3.32
C SER A 157 9.76 7.67 -3.14
N LYS A 158 10.20 7.96 -1.92
CA LYS A 158 10.74 9.26 -1.54
C LYS A 158 11.99 9.08 -0.68
N ASN A 159 13.03 9.85 -0.99
CA ASN A 159 14.21 9.99 -0.15
C ASN A 159 14.22 11.41 0.45
N THR A 160 14.50 11.49 1.73
CA THR A 160 14.61 12.75 2.46
C THR A 160 15.93 12.77 3.19
N ILE A 161 16.66 13.88 3.08
CA ILE A 161 17.88 14.15 3.84
C ILE A 161 17.60 15.43 4.63
N SER A 162 17.85 15.38 5.92
CA SER A 162 17.71 16.53 6.82
C SER A 162 19.02 16.73 7.58
N VAL A 163 19.44 17.97 7.69
CA VAL A 163 20.55 18.42 8.53
C VAL A 163 20.03 19.53 9.40
N PHE A 164 20.36 19.51 10.68
CA PHE A 164 19.92 20.51 11.65
C PHE A 164 21.02 20.86 12.65
N THR A 165 21.00 22.09 13.12
CA THR A 165 21.93 22.63 14.12
C THR A 165 21.15 23.43 15.16
#